data_2d65771ab554c1c68d7288975af2d4ef
#
_entry.id   2d65771ab554c1c68d7288975af2d4ef
#
_cell.length_a   1.000
_cell.length_b   1.000
_cell.length_c   1.000
_cell.angle_alpha   90.00
_cell.angle_beta   90.00
_cell.angle_gamma   90.00
#
_symmetry.space_group_name_H-M   'P 1'
#
loop_
_entity.id
_entity.type
_entity.pdbx_description
1 polymer ?
#
loop_
_entity_poly.entity_id
_entity_poly.type
_entity_poly.pdbx_seq_one_letter_code
_entity_poly.pdbx_strand_id
1 'polypeptide(L)'
;EEVTLEVDSVVAPVVRLELPDAEVLAERSDGSLRLRVRLTRWEPFRSYVLSHLDHVEVIEPAWARTDLTHWVSTVLDSLIATEGRP
;
A
#
# COMPACT_ATOMS: atom_id res chain seq x y z
N GLU A 1 -3.19 -14.78 4.51
CA GLU A 1 -2.80 -13.60 5.26
C GLU A 1 -3.73 -12.43 4.94
N GLU A 2 -3.93 -11.58 5.92
CA GLU A 2 -4.79 -10.42 5.77
C GLU A 2 -4.00 -9.15 6.04
N VAL A 3 -4.28 -8.13 5.23
CA VAL A 3 -3.64 -6.82 5.36
C VAL A 3 -4.73 -5.77 5.47
N THR A 4 -4.55 -4.81 6.37
CA THR A 4 -5.47 -3.68 6.52
C THR A 4 -4.84 -2.45 5.89
N LEU A 5 -5.58 -1.81 5.00
CA LEU A 5 -5.14 -0.62 4.28
C LEU A 5 -5.95 0.59 4.67
N GLU A 6 -5.29 1.73 4.69
CA GLU A 6 -5.93 3.04 4.73
C GLU A 6 -5.80 3.63 3.32
N VAL A 7 -6.92 3.98 2.70
CA VAL A 7 -6.95 4.41 1.31
C VAL A 7 -7.49 5.85 1.24
N ASP A 8 -6.69 6.73 0.63
CA ASP A 8 -7.03 8.12 0.41
C ASP A 8 -8.22 8.24 -0.55
N SER A 9 -9.05 9.26 -0.35
CA SER A 9 -10.23 9.51 -1.19
C SER A 9 -9.90 9.68 -2.68
N VAL A 10 -8.70 10.17 -2.99
CA VAL A 10 -8.27 10.38 -4.38
C VAL A 10 -8.26 9.08 -5.17
N VAL A 11 -7.80 7.98 -4.55
CA VAL A 11 -7.69 6.68 -5.24
C VAL A 11 -8.72 5.67 -4.77
N ALA A 12 -9.55 6.01 -3.79
CA ALA A 12 -10.53 5.06 -3.25
C ALA A 12 -11.42 4.43 -4.34
N PRO A 13 -11.98 5.20 -5.30
CA PRO A 13 -12.79 4.58 -6.35
C PRO A 13 -12.01 3.57 -7.20
N VAL A 14 -10.76 3.89 -7.53
CA VAL A 14 -9.90 3.00 -8.33
C VAL A 14 -9.55 1.74 -7.54
N VAL A 15 -9.18 1.91 -6.28
CA VAL A 15 -8.82 0.77 -5.42
C VAL A 15 -10.00 -0.17 -5.24
N ARG A 16 -11.20 0.34 -5.08
CA ARG A 16 -12.39 -0.49 -4.96
C ARG A 16 -12.64 -1.32 -6.22
N LEU A 17 -12.34 -0.77 -7.40
CA LEU A 17 -12.45 -1.51 -8.66
C LEU A 17 -11.36 -2.56 -8.80
N GLU A 18 -10.14 -2.23 -8.37
CA GLU A 18 -8.99 -3.13 -8.50
C GLU A 18 -9.00 -4.24 -7.44
N LEU A 19 -9.61 -4.00 -6.29
CA LEU A 19 -9.69 -4.96 -5.19
C LEU A 19 -11.15 -5.23 -4.81
N PRO A 20 -11.93 -5.84 -5.73
CA PRO A 20 -13.37 -6.00 -5.50
C PRO A 20 -13.71 -6.92 -4.33
N ASP A 21 -12.81 -7.81 -3.94
CA ASP A 21 -13.03 -8.74 -2.83
C ASP A 21 -12.60 -8.18 -1.47
N ALA A 22 -12.06 -6.97 -1.45
CA ALA A 22 -11.65 -6.34 -0.19
C ALA A 22 -12.86 -6.01 0.66
N GLU A 23 -12.73 -6.23 1.97
CA GLU A 23 -13.77 -5.90 2.92
C GLU A 23 -13.61 -4.45 3.34
N VAL A 24 -14.68 -3.66 3.22
CA VAL A 24 -14.69 -2.28 3.67
C VAL A 24 -14.93 -2.25 5.17
N LEU A 25 -13.91 -1.88 5.93
CA LEU A 25 -14.00 -1.79 7.39
C LEU A 25 -14.55 -0.44 7.84
N ALA A 26 -14.26 0.61 7.09
CA ALA A 26 -14.75 1.94 7.37
C ALA A 26 -14.78 2.74 6.09
N GLU A 27 -15.82 3.58 5.96
CA GLU A 27 -15.94 4.53 4.87
C GLU A 27 -16.22 5.88 5.50
N ARG A 28 -15.33 6.84 5.24
CA ARG A 28 -15.43 8.16 5.88
C ARG A 28 -16.13 9.16 4.99
N SER A 29 -16.60 10.24 5.60
CA SER A 29 -17.34 11.29 4.90
C SER A 29 -16.51 11.98 3.83
N ASP A 30 -15.18 11.99 3.95
CA ASP A 30 -14.28 12.57 2.95
C ASP A 30 -14.00 11.63 1.78
N GLY A 31 -14.56 10.42 1.79
CA GLY A 31 -14.36 9.43 0.74
C GLY A 31 -13.21 8.48 0.97
N SER A 32 -12.43 8.65 2.03
CA SER A 32 -11.36 7.72 2.36
C SER A 32 -11.93 6.41 2.92
N LEU A 33 -11.18 5.31 2.77
CA LEU A 33 -11.62 3.98 3.15
C LEU A 33 -10.60 3.28 4.00
N ARG A 34 -11.08 2.37 4.85
CA ARG A 34 -10.23 1.38 5.49
C ARG A 34 -10.67 0.02 4.97
N LEU A 35 -9.75 -0.74 4.40
CA LEU A 35 -10.04 -2.01 3.75
C LEU A 35 -9.24 -3.14 4.38
N ARG A 36 -9.83 -4.33 4.40
CA ARG A 36 -9.12 -5.57 4.73
C ARG A 36 -9.03 -6.42 3.47
N VAL A 37 -7.81 -6.81 3.13
CA VAL A 37 -7.55 -7.59 1.92
C VAL A 37 -6.93 -8.93 2.32
N ARG A 38 -7.47 -10.02 1.79
CA ARG A 38 -6.87 -11.34 1.94
C ARG A 38 -5.86 -11.56 0.83
N LEU A 39 -4.66 -11.99 1.21
CA LEU A 39 -3.57 -12.18 0.27
C LEU A 39 -3.19 -13.65 0.19
N THR A 40 -2.89 -14.10 -1.02
CA THR A 40 -2.21 -15.37 -1.23
C THR A 40 -0.71 -15.17 -1.07
N ARG A 41 -0.18 -14.07 -1.61
CA ARG A 41 1.26 -13.76 -1.54
C ARG A 41 1.43 -12.26 -1.31
N TRP A 42 2.40 -11.92 -0.47
CA TRP A 42 2.66 -10.53 -0.12
C TRP A 42 3.39 -9.75 -1.23
N GLU A 43 4.40 -10.38 -1.87
CA GLU A 43 5.26 -9.65 -2.81
C GLU A 43 4.51 -9.00 -3.96
N PRO A 44 3.60 -9.70 -4.67
CA PRO A 44 2.82 -9.04 -5.73
C PRO A 44 1.95 -7.92 -5.19
N PHE A 45 1.40 -8.10 -4.00
CA PHE A 45 0.57 -7.08 -3.38
C PHE A 45 1.39 -5.88 -2.94
N ARG A 46 2.62 -6.11 -2.47
CA ARG A 46 3.54 -5.03 -2.12
C ARG A 46 3.76 -4.12 -3.33
N SER A 47 3.97 -4.71 -4.50
CA SER A 47 4.13 -3.93 -5.74
C SER A 47 2.91 -3.08 -6.03
N TYR A 48 1.72 -3.63 -5.80
CA TYR A 48 0.47 -2.89 -5.96
C TYR A 48 0.43 -1.68 -5.01
N VAL A 49 0.75 -1.89 -3.73
CA VAL A 49 0.77 -0.81 -2.75
C VAL A 49 1.79 0.26 -3.12
N LEU A 50 2.97 -0.15 -3.59
CA LEU A 50 4.01 0.78 -4.00
C LEU A 50 3.57 1.66 -5.18
N SER A 51 2.72 1.16 -6.06
CA SER A 51 2.20 1.93 -7.18
C SER A 51 1.25 3.05 -6.74
N HIS A 52 0.71 2.95 -5.51
CA HIS A 52 -0.18 3.95 -4.94
C HIS A 52 0.39 4.53 -3.64
N LEU A 53 1.70 4.59 -3.52
CA LEU A 53 2.40 4.85 -2.25
C LEU A 53 1.91 6.11 -1.51
N ASP A 54 1.62 7.18 -2.24
CA ASP A 54 1.19 8.44 -1.64
C ASP A 54 -0.27 8.42 -1.19
N HIS A 55 -1.03 7.41 -1.57
CA HIS A 55 -2.48 7.37 -1.36
C HIS A 55 -2.97 6.12 -0.64
N VAL A 56 -2.10 5.14 -0.43
CA VAL A 56 -2.44 3.90 0.26
C VAL A 56 -1.40 3.61 1.33
N GLU A 57 -1.87 3.35 2.55
CA GLU A 57 -1.00 3.04 3.68
C GLU A 57 -1.38 1.68 4.25
N VAL A 58 -0.39 0.85 4.54
CA VAL A 58 -0.60 -0.43 5.23
C VAL A 58 -0.63 -0.15 6.73
N ILE A 59 -1.77 -0.47 7.37
CA ILE A 59 -1.95 -0.27 8.80
C ILE A 59 -1.51 -1.50 9.58
N GLU A 60 -1.92 -2.67 9.12
CA GLU A 60 -1.63 -3.95 9.76
C GLU A 60 -1.41 -5.02 8.69
N PRO A 61 -0.67 -6.06 8.98
CA PRO A 61 0.09 -6.33 10.20
C PRO A 61 1.41 -5.57 10.25
N ALA A 62 2.03 -5.56 11.43
CA ALA A 62 3.28 -4.81 11.63
C ALA A 62 4.41 -5.27 10.70
N TRP A 63 4.52 -6.57 10.43
CA TRP A 63 5.56 -7.08 9.54
C TRP A 63 5.42 -6.55 8.11
N ALA A 64 4.18 -6.36 7.65
CA ALA A 64 3.93 -5.82 6.30
C ALA A 64 4.35 -4.35 6.23
N ARG A 65 4.06 -3.58 7.27
CA ARG A 65 4.49 -2.18 7.36
C ARG A 65 6.01 -2.08 7.36
N THR A 66 6.66 -2.93 8.15
CA THR A 66 8.13 -2.94 8.25
C THR A 66 8.77 -3.31 6.92
N ASP A 67 8.23 -4.34 6.26
CA ASP A 67 8.75 -4.78 4.96
C ASP A 67 8.59 -3.68 3.91
N LEU A 68 7.44 -3.02 3.88
CA LEU A 68 7.18 -1.95 2.93
C LEU A 68 8.13 -0.78 3.14
N THR A 69 8.33 -0.36 4.39
CA THR A 69 9.25 0.72 4.75
C THR A 69 10.68 0.37 4.33
N HIS A 70 11.10 -0.86 4.62
CA HIS A 70 12.43 -1.34 4.25
C HIS A 70 12.62 -1.32 2.74
N TRP A 71 11.63 -1.79 2.00
CA TRP A 71 11.69 -1.84 0.54
C TRP A 71 11.80 -0.43 -0.06
N VAL A 72 11.01 0.52 0.43
CA VAL A 72 11.05 1.91 -0.03
C VAL A 72 12.43 2.51 0.25
N SER A 73 12.98 2.29 1.44
CA SER A 73 14.31 2.78 1.79
C SER A 73 15.38 2.22 0.87
N THR A 74 15.30 0.93 0.55
CA THR A 74 16.26 0.26 -0.34
C THR A 74 16.21 0.87 -1.74
N VAL A 75 15.01 1.12 -2.26
CA VAL A 75 14.84 1.72 -3.59
C VAL A 75 15.39 3.14 -3.61
N LEU A 76 15.10 3.93 -2.58
CA LEU A 76 15.61 5.30 -2.48
C LEU A 76 17.14 5.33 -2.38
N ASP A 77 17.73 4.45 -1.59
CA ASP A 77 19.17 4.36 -1.46
C ASP A 77 19.83 4.01 -2.81
N SER A 78 19.22 3.11 -3.57
CA SER A 78 19.71 2.73 -4.89
C SER A 78 19.66 3.93 -5.85
N LEU A 79 18.58 4.70 -5.83
CA LEU A 79 18.44 5.88 -6.67
C LEU A 79 19.47 6.94 -6.30
N ILE A 80 19.67 7.20 -5.02
CA ILE A 80 20.65 8.17 -4.55
C ILE A 80 22.05 7.74 -4.94
N ALA A 81 22.38 6.47 -4.80
CA ALA A 81 23.70 5.94 -5.18
C ALA A 81 23.95 6.09 -6.69
N THR A 82 22.91 5.89 -7.50
CA THR A 82 23.02 6.04 -8.95
C THR A 82 23.22 7.50 -9.34
N GLU A 83 22.47 8.41 -8.75
CA GLU A 83 22.57 9.84 -9.04
C GLU A 83 23.89 10.44 -8.55
N GLY A 84 24.44 9.91 -7.46
CA GLY A 84 25.67 10.40 -6.87
C GLY A 84 26.93 10.01 -7.63
N ARG A 85 26.82 9.25 -8.71
CA ARG A 85 27.98 8.83 -9.50
C ARG A 85 28.28 9.81 -10.62
N PRO A 86 29.52 10.22 -10.74
CA PRO A 86 29.93 11.09 -11.86
C PRO A 86 29.84 10.36 -13.20
#